data_060d37eb2ad658261508bf4175d5c94c
#
_entry.id   060d37eb2ad658261508bf4175d5c94c
#
_cell.length_a   1.000
_cell.length_b   1.000
_cell.length_c   1.000
_cell.angle_alpha   90.00
_cell.angle_beta   90.00
_cell.angle_gamma   90.00
#
_symmetry.space_group_name_H-M   'P 1'
#
loop_
_entity.id
_entity.type
_entity.pdbx_description
1 polymer ?
#
loop_
_entity_poly.entity_id
_entity_poly.type
_entity_poly.pdbx_seq_one_letter_code
_entity_poly.pdbx_strand_id
1 'polypeptide(L)'
;MTGKTFIPDIREKARKKHIRIAFPDAEDVRTLRTALELEKEKIAAPLLVGPADRIRRLAKDSGLDLGGIAVIDPATSEWKDEFVRGLHEKRRAKGWTVEQAAEALRSSLYFAGMMLASDRVGAVVGGNVSATGDIIRAAIHTVGTAPGISTVSSYFIMVFPDRLLCFADCAVVPSPTDAQLADIAITSAKNFHAVTGEEPRVAMLSFSTKGSATHEDVDKVIRATKMAKDKAPHLLLDGEIQADAALVASVGERKCKGSPVAGKANVLIFPDLDAGNIGYKLTERLAGAEAVGPIVQGLNKPFCDLSRGCCVDDMVNVAAICSLMA
;
A
#
# COMPACT_ATOMS: atom_id res chain seq x y z
N MET A 1 13.46 11.68 -9.93
CA MET A 1 12.13 12.32 -10.00
C MET A 1 12.06 13.42 -8.95
N THR A 2 11.50 14.58 -9.23
CA THR A 2 11.31 15.64 -8.22
C THR A 2 9.87 15.61 -7.72
N GLY A 3 9.63 16.15 -6.51
CA GLY A 3 8.27 16.18 -5.98
C GLY A 3 7.26 16.91 -6.87
N LYS A 4 7.69 17.94 -7.58
CA LYS A 4 6.82 18.70 -8.51
C LYS A 4 6.29 17.86 -9.68
N THR A 5 7.01 16.80 -10.08
CA THR A 5 6.63 15.95 -11.22
C THR A 5 6.02 14.64 -10.78
N PHE A 6 6.12 14.26 -9.49
CA PHE A 6 5.73 12.92 -9.01
C PHE A 6 4.28 12.57 -9.33
N ILE A 7 3.33 13.39 -8.87
CA ILE A 7 1.89 13.11 -9.10
C ILE A 7 1.54 13.09 -10.60
N PRO A 8 1.92 14.10 -11.41
CA PRO A 8 1.73 14.02 -12.87
C PRO A 8 2.34 12.78 -13.50
N ASP A 9 3.56 12.39 -13.10
CA ASP A 9 4.29 11.26 -13.67
C ASP A 9 3.62 9.92 -13.37
N ILE A 10 3.15 9.69 -12.11
CA ILE A 10 2.44 8.46 -11.75
C ILE A 10 1.10 8.36 -12.49
N ARG A 11 0.35 9.46 -12.61
CA ARG A 11 -0.90 9.48 -13.36
C ARG A 11 -0.69 9.19 -14.84
N GLU A 12 0.36 9.77 -15.46
CA GLU A 12 0.71 9.51 -16.85
C GLU A 12 1.14 8.04 -17.08
N LYS A 13 1.94 7.49 -16.20
CA LYS A 13 2.32 6.07 -16.26
C LYS A 13 1.09 5.15 -16.08
N ALA A 14 0.17 5.50 -15.16
CA ALA A 14 -1.06 4.75 -14.95
C ALA A 14 -1.98 4.78 -16.18
N ARG A 15 -2.10 5.94 -16.87
CA ARG A 15 -2.83 6.06 -18.15
C ARG A 15 -2.33 5.06 -19.20
N LYS A 16 -1.02 4.85 -19.28
CA LYS A 16 -0.43 3.90 -20.25
C LYS A 16 -0.77 2.45 -19.93
N LYS A 17 -0.90 2.09 -18.65
CA LYS A 17 -1.34 0.76 -18.23
C LYS A 17 -2.85 0.57 -18.33
N HIS A 18 -3.61 1.59 -17.97
CA HIS A 18 -5.08 1.68 -17.99
C HIS A 18 -5.76 0.41 -17.47
N ILE A 19 -5.39 -0.03 -16.27
CA ILE A 19 -5.93 -1.25 -15.68
C ILE A 19 -7.34 -1.05 -15.13
N ARG A 20 -8.09 -2.15 -14.96
CA ARG A 20 -9.35 -2.15 -14.21
C ARG A 20 -9.09 -2.12 -12.72
N ILE A 21 -9.80 -1.26 -11.98
CA ILE A 21 -9.70 -1.13 -10.51
C ILE A 21 -11.08 -1.27 -9.89
N ALA A 22 -11.23 -2.17 -8.91
CA ALA A 22 -12.47 -2.32 -8.16
C ALA A 22 -12.49 -1.42 -6.91
N PHE A 23 -13.64 -0.77 -6.68
CA PHE A 23 -13.91 0.09 -5.55
C PHE A 23 -15.06 -0.49 -4.70
N PRO A 24 -14.76 -1.20 -3.59
CA PRO A 24 -15.77 -1.86 -2.77
C PRO A 24 -16.56 -0.94 -1.85
N ASP A 25 -16.04 0.26 -1.53
CA ASP A 25 -16.74 1.28 -0.72
C ASP A 25 -17.57 2.22 -1.63
N ALA A 26 -18.33 1.65 -2.58
CA ALA A 26 -19.04 2.40 -3.62
C ALA A 26 -20.31 3.12 -3.13
N GLU A 27 -20.74 2.90 -1.90
CA GLU A 27 -21.84 3.64 -1.26
C GLU A 27 -21.38 4.98 -0.63
N ASP A 28 -20.23 5.51 -1.05
CA ASP A 28 -19.72 6.83 -0.66
C ASP A 28 -19.58 7.74 -1.90
N VAL A 29 -20.06 8.96 -1.81
CA VAL A 29 -20.03 9.92 -2.92
C VAL A 29 -18.62 10.26 -3.40
N ARG A 30 -17.60 10.19 -2.50
CA ARG A 30 -16.21 10.39 -2.88
C ARG A 30 -15.74 9.29 -3.83
N THR A 31 -16.13 8.04 -3.57
CA THR A 31 -15.83 6.90 -4.45
C THR A 31 -16.43 7.09 -5.84
N LEU A 32 -17.68 7.55 -5.92
CA LEU A 32 -18.33 7.81 -7.20
C LEU A 32 -17.61 8.93 -7.98
N ARG A 33 -17.25 10.02 -7.31
CA ARG A 33 -16.47 11.12 -7.91
C ARG A 33 -15.09 10.67 -8.36
N THR A 34 -14.41 9.84 -7.54
CA THR A 34 -13.12 9.26 -7.90
C THR A 34 -13.22 8.39 -9.16
N ALA A 35 -14.24 7.54 -9.24
CA ALA A 35 -14.47 6.71 -10.43
C ALA A 35 -14.68 7.58 -11.69
N LEU A 36 -15.49 8.63 -11.59
CA LEU A 36 -15.70 9.58 -12.69
C LEU A 36 -14.41 10.30 -13.11
N GLU A 37 -13.58 10.72 -12.15
CA GLU A 37 -12.32 11.39 -12.47
C GLU A 37 -11.28 10.44 -13.10
N LEU A 38 -11.19 9.20 -12.60
CA LEU A 38 -10.33 8.17 -13.19
C LEU A 38 -10.71 7.84 -14.64
N GLU A 39 -12.01 7.72 -14.93
CA GLU A 39 -12.53 7.48 -16.28
C GLU A 39 -12.28 8.68 -17.19
N LYS A 40 -12.62 9.90 -16.74
CA LYS A 40 -12.42 11.16 -17.48
C LYS A 40 -10.96 11.40 -17.83
N GLU A 41 -10.04 11.19 -16.86
CA GLU A 41 -8.61 11.35 -17.07
C GLU A 41 -7.95 10.13 -17.73
N LYS A 42 -8.68 9.04 -17.96
CA LYS A 42 -8.19 7.77 -18.52
C LYS A 42 -7.04 7.14 -17.70
N ILE A 43 -7.03 7.38 -16.39
CA ILE A 43 -5.99 6.85 -15.49
C ILE A 43 -6.20 5.35 -15.28
N ALA A 44 -7.45 4.92 -15.09
CA ALA A 44 -7.84 3.52 -14.92
C ALA A 44 -9.30 3.34 -15.35
N ALA A 45 -9.72 2.10 -15.58
CA ALA A 45 -11.11 1.72 -15.80
C ALA A 45 -11.75 1.30 -14.44
N PRO A 46 -12.54 2.18 -13.79
CA PRO A 46 -13.10 1.89 -12.47
C PRO A 46 -14.30 0.95 -12.56
N LEU A 47 -14.41 0.05 -11.57
CA LEU A 47 -15.59 -0.79 -11.34
C LEU A 47 -16.09 -0.55 -9.91
N LEU A 48 -17.34 -0.14 -9.78
CA LEU A 48 -17.98 0.06 -8.48
C LEU A 48 -18.54 -1.28 -7.99
N VAL A 49 -18.20 -1.71 -6.77
CA VAL A 49 -18.65 -3.00 -6.23
C VAL A 49 -19.54 -2.77 -5.02
N GLY A 50 -20.78 -3.26 -5.11
CA GLY A 50 -21.78 -3.11 -4.04
C GLY A 50 -23.21 -3.17 -4.55
N PRO A 51 -24.22 -2.94 -3.66
CA PRO A 51 -25.63 -2.98 -4.02
C PRO A 51 -25.99 -1.98 -5.12
N ALA A 52 -26.27 -2.47 -6.32
CA ALA A 52 -26.40 -1.63 -7.53
C ALA A 52 -27.48 -0.54 -7.38
N ASP A 53 -28.61 -0.87 -6.77
CA ASP A 53 -29.71 0.11 -6.59
C ASP A 53 -29.33 1.25 -5.64
N ARG A 54 -28.56 0.95 -4.58
CA ARG A 54 -28.09 1.96 -3.62
C ARG A 54 -27.05 2.88 -4.26
N ILE A 55 -26.10 2.30 -5.00
CA ILE A 55 -25.06 3.07 -5.69
C ILE A 55 -25.68 4.00 -6.72
N ARG A 56 -26.62 3.49 -7.56
CA ARG A 56 -27.31 4.33 -8.55
C ARG A 56 -28.18 5.40 -7.94
N ARG A 57 -28.84 5.11 -6.81
CA ARG A 57 -29.62 6.10 -6.06
C ARG A 57 -28.70 7.19 -5.52
N LEU A 58 -27.59 6.82 -4.85
CA LEU A 58 -26.62 7.77 -4.34
C LEU A 58 -26.07 8.69 -5.44
N ALA A 59 -25.74 8.13 -6.60
CA ALA A 59 -25.30 8.91 -7.76
C ALA A 59 -26.36 9.94 -8.19
N LYS A 60 -27.62 9.51 -8.37
CA LYS A 60 -28.73 10.38 -8.73
C LYS A 60 -28.96 11.50 -7.72
N ASP A 61 -28.99 11.15 -6.42
CA ASP A 61 -29.23 12.10 -5.33
C ASP A 61 -28.07 13.11 -5.20
N SER A 62 -26.89 12.74 -5.64
CA SER A 62 -25.68 13.58 -5.67
C SER A 62 -25.49 14.34 -7.00
N GLY A 63 -26.43 14.23 -7.95
CA GLY A 63 -26.34 14.85 -9.27
C GLY A 63 -25.20 14.32 -10.14
N LEU A 64 -24.78 13.07 -9.92
CA LEU A 64 -23.69 12.43 -10.67
C LEU A 64 -24.27 11.48 -11.72
N ASP A 65 -23.75 11.59 -12.94
CA ASP A 65 -24.00 10.62 -14.02
C ASP A 65 -22.80 9.66 -14.10
N LEU A 66 -23.03 8.38 -13.76
CA LEU A 66 -22.02 7.35 -13.83
C LEU A 66 -21.67 6.91 -15.25
N GLY A 67 -22.48 7.31 -16.25
CA GLY A 67 -22.22 6.97 -17.64
C GLY A 67 -22.08 5.46 -17.86
N GLY A 68 -20.94 5.06 -18.46
CA GLY A 68 -20.58 3.67 -18.72
C GLY A 68 -19.85 2.95 -17.59
N ILE A 69 -19.67 3.57 -16.42
CA ILE A 69 -18.96 2.91 -15.29
C ILE A 69 -19.76 1.71 -14.80
N ALA A 70 -19.10 0.53 -14.82
CA ALA A 70 -19.74 -0.72 -14.42
C ALA A 70 -19.98 -0.76 -12.91
N VAL A 71 -21.18 -1.19 -12.52
CA VAL A 71 -21.57 -1.48 -11.14
C VAL A 71 -21.76 -2.99 -11.01
N ILE A 72 -20.96 -3.62 -10.16
CA ILE A 72 -20.98 -5.06 -9.90
C ILE A 72 -21.64 -5.30 -8.54
N ASP A 73 -22.80 -5.92 -8.55
CA ASP A 73 -23.53 -6.28 -7.33
C ASP A 73 -23.18 -7.72 -6.93
N PRO A 74 -22.56 -7.93 -5.75
CA PRO A 74 -22.24 -9.26 -5.25
C PRO A 74 -23.43 -10.22 -5.17
N ALA A 75 -24.64 -9.70 -4.94
CA ALA A 75 -25.84 -10.52 -4.78
C ALA A 75 -26.31 -11.13 -6.10
N THR A 76 -26.15 -10.42 -7.21
CA THR A 76 -26.70 -10.77 -8.54
C THR A 76 -25.63 -11.09 -9.58
N SER A 77 -24.36 -10.95 -9.24
CA SER A 77 -23.24 -11.19 -10.16
C SER A 77 -23.18 -12.66 -10.63
N GLU A 78 -22.96 -12.85 -11.92
CA GLU A 78 -22.71 -14.17 -12.54
C GLU A 78 -21.45 -14.89 -11.98
N TRP A 79 -20.51 -14.14 -11.38
CA TRP A 79 -19.28 -14.69 -10.80
C TRP A 79 -19.45 -15.24 -9.40
N LYS A 80 -20.62 -15.07 -8.77
CA LYS A 80 -20.86 -15.44 -7.37
C LYS A 80 -20.49 -16.88 -7.05
N ASP A 81 -21.00 -17.83 -7.81
CA ASP A 81 -20.77 -19.27 -7.54
C ASP A 81 -19.32 -19.69 -7.80
N GLU A 82 -18.68 -19.09 -8.80
CA GLU A 82 -17.24 -19.26 -9.07
C GLU A 82 -16.43 -18.77 -7.87
N PHE A 83 -16.74 -17.57 -7.38
CA PHE A 83 -16.02 -16.96 -6.26
C PHE A 83 -16.25 -17.68 -4.94
N VAL A 84 -17.44 -18.23 -4.69
CA VAL A 84 -17.71 -19.08 -3.51
C VAL A 84 -16.79 -20.30 -3.52
N ARG A 85 -16.74 -21.02 -4.64
CA ARG A 85 -15.83 -22.17 -4.78
C ARG A 85 -14.37 -21.77 -4.63
N GLY A 86 -13.94 -20.69 -5.28
CA GLY A 86 -12.56 -20.21 -5.23
C GLY A 86 -12.13 -19.76 -3.82
N LEU A 87 -12.99 -19.05 -3.09
CA LEU A 87 -12.70 -18.61 -1.73
C LEU A 87 -12.68 -19.78 -0.76
N HIS A 88 -13.65 -20.72 -0.86
CA HIS A 88 -13.62 -21.94 -0.07
C HIS A 88 -12.35 -22.74 -0.31
N GLU A 89 -11.91 -22.96 -1.55
CA GLU A 89 -10.68 -23.68 -1.87
C GLU A 89 -9.44 -23.02 -1.23
N LYS A 90 -9.35 -21.69 -1.27
CA LYS A 90 -8.27 -20.93 -0.64
C LYS A 90 -8.28 -21.05 0.90
N ARG A 91 -9.45 -21.22 1.51
CA ARG A 91 -9.64 -21.15 2.98
C ARG A 91 -9.95 -22.47 3.66
N ARG A 92 -10.23 -23.56 2.91
CA ARG A 92 -10.58 -24.89 3.47
C ARG A 92 -9.53 -25.43 4.43
N ALA A 93 -8.25 -25.21 4.16
CA ALA A 93 -7.16 -25.61 5.08
C ALA A 93 -7.17 -24.84 6.42
N LYS A 94 -7.93 -23.75 6.49
CA LYS A 94 -8.19 -22.96 7.71
C LYS A 94 -9.56 -23.25 8.31
N GLY A 95 -10.25 -24.33 7.85
CA GLY A 95 -11.52 -24.81 8.39
C GLY A 95 -12.75 -24.06 7.89
N TRP A 96 -12.67 -23.28 6.81
CA TRP A 96 -13.84 -22.61 6.25
C TRP A 96 -14.75 -23.60 5.52
N THR A 97 -16.07 -23.45 5.72
CA THR A 97 -17.09 -24.18 4.96
C THR A 97 -17.49 -23.38 3.70
N VAL A 98 -18.23 -24.02 2.79
CA VAL A 98 -18.79 -23.36 1.59
C VAL A 98 -19.76 -22.25 1.98
N GLU A 99 -20.57 -22.46 3.04
CA GLU A 99 -21.52 -21.48 3.57
C GLU A 99 -20.82 -20.25 4.12
N GLN A 100 -19.69 -20.43 4.84
CA GLN A 100 -18.86 -19.33 5.33
C GLN A 100 -18.23 -18.53 4.18
N ALA A 101 -17.79 -19.20 3.12
CA ALA A 101 -17.29 -18.53 1.92
C ALA A 101 -18.41 -17.74 1.21
N ALA A 102 -19.59 -18.32 1.11
CA ALA A 102 -20.76 -17.66 0.52
C ALA A 102 -21.20 -16.43 1.32
N GLU A 103 -21.22 -16.54 2.65
CA GLU A 103 -21.54 -15.40 3.53
C GLU A 103 -20.50 -14.27 3.45
N ALA A 104 -19.21 -14.61 3.44
CA ALA A 104 -18.15 -13.62 3.29
C ALA A 104 -18.26 -12.84 1.97
N LEU A 105 -18.65 -13.49 0.90
CA LEU A 105 -18.80 -12.89 -0.44
C LEU A 105 -20.02 -11.96 -0.59
N ARG A 106 -20.88 -11.86 0.42
CA ARG A 106 -21.89 -10.80 0.49
C ARG A 106 -21.26 -9.41 0.76
N SER A 107 -20.05 -9.42 1.31
CA SER A 107 -19.26 -8.21 1.49
C SER A 107 -18.61 -7.79 0.17
N SER A 108 -18.80 -6.51 -0.20
CA SER A 108 -18.14 -5.89 -1.37
C SER A 108 -16.62 -6.01 -1.31
N LEU A 109 -16.02 -5.98 -0.10
CA LEU A 109 -14.57 -6.17 0.10
C LEU A 109 -14.09 -7.55 -0.35
N TYR A 110 -14.76 -8.61 0.12
CA TYR A 110 -14.40 -9.97 -0.26
C TYR A 110 -14.69 -10.24 -1.73
N PHE A 111 -15.79 -9.69 -2.25
CA PHE A 111 -16.13 -9.83 -3.66
C PHE A 111 -15.10 -9.17 -4.56
N ALA A 112 -14.73 -7.91 -4.27
CA ALA A 112 -13.65 -7.20 -4.97
C ALA A 112 -12.30 -7.92 -4.84
N GLY A 113 -11.99 -8.47 -3.66
CA GLY A 113 -10.80 -9.29 -3.44
C GLY A 113 -10.79 -10.56 -4.31
N MET A 114 -11.91 -11.22 -4.51
CA MET A 114 -12.02 -12.36 -5.44
C MET A 114 -11.95 -11.93 -6.90
N MET A 115 -12.49 -10.76 -7.27
CA MET A 115 -12.27 -10.18 -8.61
C MET A 115 -10.77 -9.99 -8.87
N LEU A 116 -10.02 -9.49 -7.89
CA LEU A 116 -8.57 -9.32 -7.99
C LEU A 116 -7.84 -10.67 -8.04
N ALA A 117 -8.23 -11.63 -7.21
CA ALA A 117 -7.63 -12.96 -7.16
C ALA A 117 -7.81 -13.75 -8.47
N SER A 118 -8.90 -13.50 -9.22
CA SER A 118 -9.24 -14.15 -10.49
C SER A 118 -8.91 -13.29 -11.74
N ASP A 119 -8.07 -12.27 -11.62
CA ASP A 119 -7.62 -11.39 -12.71
C ASP A 119 -8.75 -10.64 -13.45
N ARG A 120 -9.92 -10.47 -12.80
CA ARG A 120 -11.02 -9.65 -13.33
C ARG A 120 -10.69 -8.15 -13.24
N VAL A 121 -9.86 -7.78 -12.25
CA VAL A 121 -9.31 -6.43 -12.05
C VAL A 121 -7.82 -6.54 -11.72
N GLY A 122 -7.06 -5.45 -11.95
CA GLY A 122 -5.64 -5.38 -11.63
C GLY A 122 -5.36 -4.86 -10.21
N ALA A 123 -6.33 -4.16 -9.58
CA ALA A 123 -6.21 -3.65 -8.22
C ALA A 123 -7.57 -3.49 -7.55
N VAL A 124 -7.55 -3.39 -6.22
CA VAL A 124 -8.68 -2.97 -5.38
C VAL A 124 -8.26 -1.76 -4.55
N VAL A 125 -9.13 -0.76 -4.47
CA VAL A 125 -8.93 0.44 -3.64
C VAL A 125 -10.19 0.68 -2.80
N GLY A 126 -10.06 0.58 -1.48
CA GLY A 126 -11.14 0.79 -0.50
C GLY A 126 -10.60 1.40 0.79
N GLY A 127 -11.39 1.47 1.87
CA GLY A 127 -10.96 1.98 3.18
C GLY A 127 -11.44 3.39 3.50
N ASN A 128 -12.00 4.11 2.51
CA ASN A 128 -12.60 5.42 2.79
C ASN A 128 -13.86 5.34 3.68
N VAL A 129 -14.48 4.15 3.77
CA VAL A 129 -15.59 3.82 4.67
C VAL A 129 -15.24 2.61 5.55
N SER A 130 -14.75 1.55 4.94
CA SER A 130 -14.38 0.30 5.60
C SER A 130 -13.23 0.48 6.60
N ALA A 131 -13.21 -0.34 7.66
CA ALA A 131 -12.09 -0.31 8.60
C ALA A 131 -10.85 -1.00 8.02
N THR A 132 -9.65 -0.46 8.30
CA THR A 132 -8.35 -1.02 7.88
C THR A 132 -8.24 -2.52 8.17
N GLY A 133 -8.69 -2.97 9.35
CA GLY A 133 -8.65 -4.40 9.70
C GLY A 133 -9.52 -5.28 8.81
N ASP A 134 -10.64 -4.78 8.29
CA ASP A 134 -11.53 -5.53 7.39
C ASP A 134 -10.95 -5.56 5.97
N ILE A 135 -10.35 -4.46 5.51
CA ILE A 135 -9.60 -4.38 4.24
C ILE A 135 -8.48 -5.43 4.24
N ILE A 136 -7.61 -5.40 5.24
CA ILE A 136 -6.45 -6.30 5.32
C ILE A 136 -6.91 -7.76 5.44
N ARG A 137 -7.95 -8.03 6.25
CA ARG A 137 -8.50 -9.39 6.38
C ARG A 137 -9.06 -9.90 5.06
N ALA A 138 -9.86 -9.11 4.35
CA ALA A 138 -10.40 -9.48 3.05
C ALA A 138 -9.26 -9.73 2.04
N ALA A 139 -8.26 -8.85 1.98
CA ALA A 139 -7.10 -9.00 1.11
C ALA A 139 -6.31 -10.29 1.39
N ILE A 140 -5.96 -10.58 2.66
CA ILE A 140 -5.25 -11.81 3.03
C ILE A 140 -6.07 -13.07 2.71
N HIS A 141 -7.39 -13.02 2.92
CA HIS A 141 -8.25 -14.18 2.68
C HIS A 141 -8.47 -14.48 1.19
N THR A 142 -8.44 -13.47 0.34
CA THR A 142 -8.72 -13.59 -1.10
C THR A 142 -7.47 -13.65 -1.94
N VAL A 143 -6.59 -12.65 -1.81
CA VAL A 143 -5.38 -12.50 -2.61
C VAL A 143 -4.19 -13.23 -1.98
N GLY A 144 -4.07 -13.16 -0.65
CA GLY A 144 -2.93 -13.69 0.10
C GLY A 144 -1.69 -12.79 0.05
N THR A 145 -0.64 -13.22 0.74
CA THR A 145 0.65 -12.53 0.75
C THR A 145 1.48 -12.89 -0.48
N ALA A 146 2.41 -12.02 -0.86
CA ALA A 146 3.35 -12.26 -1.94
C ALA A 146 4.29 -13.44 -1.61
N PRO A 147 4.76 -14.21 -2.62
CA PRO A 147 5.69 -15.30 -2.39
C PRO A 147 6.93 -14.86 -1.60
N GLY A 148 7.26 -15.61 -0.54
CA GLY A 148 8.41 -15.32 0.34
C GLY A 148 8.19 -14.15 1.33
N ILE A 149 7.03 -13.50 1.31
CA ILE A 149 6.63 -12.43 2.23
C ILE A 149 5.54 -12.95 3.16
N SER A 150 5.72 -12.81 4.45
CA SER A 150 4.74 -13.22 5.47
C SER A 150 3.97 -12.04 6.05
N THR A 151 4.41 -10.80 5.77
CA THR A 151 3.96 -9.59 6.45
C THR A 151 3.25 -8.66 5.50
N VAL A 152 2.00 -8.32 5.83
CA VAL A 152 1.28 -7.18 5.23
C VAL A 152 1.61 -5.94 6.03
N SER A 153 2.05 -4.90 5.36
CA SER A 153 2.43 -3.61 5.96
C SER A 153 1.99 -2.45 5.08
N SER A 154 2.46 -1.25 5.39
CA SER A 154 2.17 -0.07 4.59
C SER A 154 3.41 0.77 4.33
N TYR A 155 3.31 1.66 3.35
CA TYR A 155 4.29 2.72 3.16
C TYR A 155 3.61 4.02 2.72
N PHE A 156 4.31 5.13 2.93
CA PHE A 156 4.00 6.42 2.34
C PHE A 156 5.13 6.86 1.43
N ILE A 157 4.77 7.49 0.31
CA ILE A 157 5.72 8.32 -0.43
C ILE A 157 5.63 9.75 0.11
N MET A 158 6.68 10.19 0.77
CA MET A 158 6.83 11.56 1.25
C MET A 158 7.41 12.40 0.12
N VAL A 159 6.58 13.29 -0.41
CA VAL A 159 6.89 14.10 -1.58
C VAL A 159 7.40 15.47 -1.13
N PHE A 160 8.70 15.71 -1.31
CA PHE A 160 9.32 17.02 -1.09
C PHE A 160 9.52 17.72 -2.44
N PRO A 161 9.73 19.05 -2.47
CA PRO A 161 9.96 19.76 -3.73
C PRO A 161 11.14 19.24 -4.54
N ASP A 162 12.18 18.73 -3.87
CA ASP A 162 13.46 18.35 -4.43
C ASP A 162 13.73 16.83 -4.45
N ARG A 163 12.94 16.03 -3.72
CA ARG A 163 13.17 14.58 -3.55
C ARG A 163 11.91 13.81 -3.14
N LEU A 164 12.01 12.49 -3.27
CA LEU A 164 11.02 11.53 -2.77
C LEU A 164 11.66 10.67 -1.69
N LEU A 165 10.93 10.39 -0.62
CA LEU A 165 11.31 9.41 0.39
C LEU A 165 10.17 8.41 0.59
N CYS A 166 10.51 7.14 0.83
CA CYS A 166 9.57 6.12 1.27
C CYS A 166 9.70 5.93 2.79
N PHE A 167 8.59 6.03 3.51
CA PHE A 167 8.53 5.75 4.95
C PHE A 167 7.67 4.50 5.20
N ALA A 168 8.19 3.48 5.90
CA ALA A 168 7.48 2.23 6.20
C ALA A 168 7.99 1.61 7.54
N ASP A 169 7.17 0.87 8.31
CA ASP A 169 5.71 0.83 8.25
C ASP A 169 5.13 2.02 9.03
N CYS A 170 4.02 2.56 8.54
CA CYS A 170 3.44 3.74 9.18
C CYS A 170 1.95 3.56 9.57
N ALA A 171 1.29 2.41 9.24
CA ALA A 171 -0.15 2.27 9.45
C ALA A 171 -0.66 0.86 9.82
N VAL A 172 0.15 -0.20 9.79
CA VAL A 172 -0.35 -1.58 9.86
C VAL A 172 0.22 -2.41 11.02
N VAL A 173 1.55 -2.52 11.16
CA VAL A 173 2.19 -3.45 12.11
C VAL A 173 2.70 -2.71 13.35
N PRO A 174 2.03 -2.84 14.51
CA PRO A 174 2.42 -2.06 15.70
C PRO A 174 3.84 -2.35 16.18
N SER A 175 4.20 -3.61 16.34
CA SER A 175 5.51 -4.04 16.83
C SER A 175 6.03 -5.19 15.96
N PRO A 176 6.70 -4.89 14.84
CA PRO A 176 7.21 -5.94 13.97
C PRO A 176 8.34 -6.74 14.63
N THR A 177 8.32 -8.06 14.42
CA THR A 177 9.47 -8.92 14.71
C THR A 177 10.61 -8.63 13.73
N ASP A 178 11.82 -9.15 13.99
CA ASP A 178 12.97 -9.04 13.09
C ASP A 178 12.64 -9.52 11.67
N ALA A 179 11.96 -10.67 11.55
CA ALA A 179 11.56 -11.23 10.25
C ALA A 179 10.54 -10.34 9.52
N GLN A 180 9.56 -9.81 10.25
CA GLN A 180 8.56 -8.88 9.71
C GLN A 180 9.20 -7.57 9.26
N LEU A 181 10.13 -7.03 10.05
CA LEU A 181 10.84 -5.80 9.71
C LEU A 181 11.73 -5.99 8.46
N ALA A 182 12.34 -7.16 8.29
CA ALA A 182 13.07 -7.53 7.06
C ALA A 182 12.13 -7.61 5.84
N ASP A 183 10.95 -8.22 5.97
CA ASP A 183 9.95 -8.29 4.92
C ASP A 183 9.44 -6.88 4.52
N ILE A 184 9.20 -6.01 5.52
CA ILE A 184 8.82 -4.59 5.29
C ILE A 184 9.90 -3.88 4.46
N ALA A 185 11.17 -4.03 4.81
CA ALA A 185 12.28 -3.40 4.10
C ALA A 185 12.37 -3.83 2.62
N ILE A 186 12.31 -5.14 2.37
CA ILE A 186 12.39 -5.72 1.02
C ILE A 186 11.21 -5.26 0.17
N THR A 187 9.99 -5.32 0.73
CA THR A 187 8.77 -4.97 0.01
C THR A 187 8.72 -3.47 -0.28
N SER A 188 9.12 -2.63 0.68
CA SER A 188 9.19 -1.17 0.50
C SER A 188 10.18 -0.77 -0.60
N ALA A 189 11.36 -1.41 -0.63
CA ALA A 189 12.35 -1.19 -1.69
C ALA A 189 11.79 -1.52 -3.08
N LYS A 190 11.16 -2.69 -3.21
CA LYS A 190 10.53 -3.13 -4.47
C LYS A 190 9.46 -2.15 -4.94
N ASN A 191 8.57 -1.75 -4.04
CA ASN A 191 7.45 -0.86 -4.37
C ASN A 191 7.92 0.57 -4.66
N PHE A 192 8.88 1.09 -3.90
CA PHE A 192 9.49 2.38 -4.18
C PHE A 192 10.09 2.43 -5.59
N HIS A 193 10.84 1.40 -5.97
CA HIS A 193 11.38 1.29 -7.33
C HIS A 193 10.28 1.23 -8.40
N ALA A 194 9.27 0.41 -8.20
CA ALA A 194 8.16 0.24 -9.15
C ALA A 194 7.40 1.55 -9.39
N VAL A 195 7.17 2.35 -8.34
CA VAL A 195 6.41 3.60 -8.40
C VAL A 195 7.25 4.75 -8.93
N THR A 196 8.49 4.91 -8.43
CA THR A 196 9.34 6.06 -8.75
C THR A 196 10.31 5.83 -9.91
N GLY A 197 10.73 4.59 -10.13
CA GLY A 197 11.83 4.23 -11.03
C GLY A 197 13.22 4.50 -10.45
N GLU A 198 13.30 5.02 -9.21
CA GLU A 198 14.59 5.27 -8.54
C GLU A 198 15.16 4.01 -7.91
N GLU A 199 16.48 3.92 -7.85
CA GLU A 199 17.16 2.84 -7.12
C GLU A 199 16.93 3.01 -5.61
N PRO A 200 16.36 1.99 -4.92
CA PRO A 200 16.11 2.07 -3.49
C PRO A 200 17.41 1.99 -2.69
N ARG A 201 17.60 2.92 -1.78
CA ARG A 201 18.67 2.92 -0.77
C ARG A 201 18.02 2.87 0.61
N VAL A 202 18.00 1.66 1.17
CA VAL A 202 17.18 1.31 2.34
C VAL A 202 17.96 1.50 3.63
N ALA A 203 17.50 2.40 4.49
CA ALA A 203 18.02 2.57 5.84
C ALA A 203 17.11 1.92 6.89
N MET A 204 17.61 0.93 7.62
CA MET A 204 16.93 0.34 8.78
C MET A 204 17.18 1.26 9.98
N LEU A 205 16.15 2.01 10.36
CA LEU A 205 16.27 3.08 11.35
C LEU A 205 16.29 2.57 12.79
N SER A 206 17.10 3.23 13.60
CA SER A 206 17.20 3.04 15.05
C SER A 206 17.67 4.34 15.71
N PHE A 207 17.56 4.43 17.02
CA PHE A 207 18.26 5.47 17.79
C PHE A 207 19.77 5.19 17.94
N SER A 208 20.25 4.02 17.49
CA SER A 208 21.67 3.64 17.42
C SER A 208 22.20 3.74 15.99
N THR A 209 23.51 3.93 15.86
CA THR A 209 24.24 3.83 14.60
C THR A 209 25.49 2.99 14.81
N LYS A 210 25.53 1.82 14.14
CA LYS A 210 26.70 0.92 14.12
C LYS A 210 27.27 0.62 15.51
N GLY A 211 26.38 0.23 16.45
CA GLY A 211 26.76 -0.14 17.81
C GLY A 211 26.97 1.04 18.78
N SER A 212 26.48 2.25 18.44
CA SER A 212 26.60 3.41 19.34
C SER A 212 25.77 3.29 20.62
N ALA A 213 24.78 2.38 20.65
CA ALA A 213 23.97 2.06 21.83
C ALA A 213 23.68 0.54 21.86
N THR A 214 23.37 0.03 23.06
CA THR A 214 22.98 -1.36 23.29
C THR A 214 21.57 -1.40 23.89
N HIS A 215 20.63 -2.04 23.23
CA HIS A 215 19.25 -2.24 23.67
C HIS A 215 18.58 -3.33 22.84
N GLU A 216 17.56 -4.00 23.36
CA GLU A 216 16.82 -5.05 22.61
C GLU A 216 16.21 -4.54 21.30
N ASP A 217 15.73 -3.29 21.26
CA ASP A 217 15.22 -2.66 20.03
C ASP A 217 16.33 -2.43 18.99
N VAL A 218 17.54 -2.12 19.42
CA VAL A 218 18.71 -2.01 18.54
C VAL A 218 19.05 -3.38 17.96
N ASP A 219 19.10 -4.41 18.82
CA ASP A 219 19.40 -5.78 18.43
C ASP A 219 18.34 -6.31 17.43
N LYS A 220 17.07 -5.97 17.62
CA LYS A 220 15.99 -6.28 16.67
C LYS A 220 16.32 -5.72 15.28
N VAL A 221 16.69 -4.45 15.18
CA VAL A 221 17.01 -3.81 13.89
C VAL A 221 18.27 -4.41 13.26
N ILE A 222 19.30 -4.72 14.06
CA ILE A 222 20.52 -5.40 13.58
C ILE A 222 20.16 -6.77 12.97
N ARG A 223 19.39 -7.61 13.68
CA ARG A 223 18.96 -8.92 13.17
C ARG A 223 18.09 -8.81 11.91
N ALA A 224 17.13 -7.86 11.90
CA ALA A 224 16.30 -7.60 10.73
C ALA A 224 17.14 -7.16 9.52
N THR A 225 18.13 -6.28 9.73
CA THR A 225 19.07 -5.85 8.68
C THR A 225 19.83 -7.03 8.07
N LYS A 226 20.32 -7.92 8.92
CA LYS A 226 21.01 -9.15 8.45
C LYS A 226 20.06 -10.02 7.64
N MET A 227 18.87 -10.31 8.16
CA MET A 227 17.87 -11.13 7.48
C MET A 227 17.47 -10.54 6.12
N ALA A 228 17.30 -9.22 6.03
CA ALA A 228 16.98 -8.55 4.77
C ALA A 228 18.12 -8.67 3.75
N LYS A 229 19.38 -8.48 4.17
CA LYS A 229 20.57 -8.70 3.32
C LYS A 229 20.68 -10.13 2.83
N ASP A 230 20.42 -11.11 3.70
CA ASP A 230 20.48 -12.53 3.34
C ASP A 230 19.39 -12.92 2.32
N LYS A 231 18.16 -12.38 2.49
CA LYS A 231 17.03 -12.62 1.57
C LYS A 231 17.14 -11.86 0.23
N ALA A 232 17.73 -10.66 0.24
CA ALA A 232 17.80 -9.78 -0.92
C ALA A 232 19.19 -9.12 -1.04
N PRO A 233 20.24 -9.89 -1.34
CA PRO A 233 21.63 -9.40 -1.33
C PRO A 233 21.94 -8.34 -2.40
N HIS A 234 21.06 -8.18 -3.39
CA HIS A 234 21.17 -7.16 -4.44
C HIS A 234 20.69 -5.78 -4.00
N LEU A 235 19.97 -5.66 -2.86
CA LEU A 235 19.48 -4.38 -2.39
C LEU A 235 20.59 -3.56 -1.72
N LEU A 236 20.62 -2.26 -2.03
CA LEU A 236 21.40 -1.30 -1.26
C LEU A 236 20.68 -1.07 0.08
N LEU A 237 21.05 -1.87 1.09
CA LEU A 237 20.41 -1.86 2.40
C LEU A 237 21.48 -1.82 3.49
N ASP A 238 21.29 -0.95 4.49
CA ASP A 238 22.15 -0.88 5.65
C ASP A 238 21.39 -0.49 6.93
N GLY A 239 21.95 -0.84 8.09
CA GLY A 239 21.38 -0.61 9.42
C GLY A 239 22.24 -1.32 10.48
N GLU A 240 22.03 -1.06 11.78
CA GLU A 240 21.11 -0.02 12.25
C GLU A 240 21.74 1.37 12.05
N ILE A 241 20.91 2.36 11.69
CA ILE A 241 21.36 3.71 11.39
C ILE A 241 20.36 4.73 11.97
N GLN A 242 20.85 5.79 12.59
CA GLN A 242 20.04 6.94 13.00
C GLN A 242 19.57 7.74 11.77
N ALA A 243 18.41 8.40 11.88
CA ALA A 243 17.81 9.15 10.77
C ALA A 243 18.72 10.28 10.23
N ASP A 244 19.48 10.98 11.09
CA ASP A 244 20.44 11.99 10.67
C ASP A 244 21.58 11.39 9.84
N ALA A 245 22.11 10.23 10.26
CA ALA A 245 23.15 9.53 9.52
C ALA A 245 22.63 8.90 8.21
N ALA A 246 21.35 8.51 8.15
CA ALA A 246 20.73 8.01 6.93
C ALA A 246 20.54 9.10 5.86
N LEU A 247 20.20 10.34 6.28
CA LEU A 247 19.74 11.40 5.39
C LEU A 247 20.78 12.50 5.11
N VAL A 248 21.74 12.75 6.01
CA VAL A 248 22.70 13.86 5.91
C VAL A 248 24.08 13.31 5.56
N ALA A 249 24.60 13.68 4.39
CA ALA A 249 25.85 13.13 3.85
C ALA A 249 27.04 13.26 4.83
N SER A 250 27.26 14.44 5.40
CA SER A 250 28.38 14.69 6.34
C SER A 250 28.28 13.89 7.65
N VAL A 251 27.04 13.56 8.07
CA VAL A 251 26.80 12.72 9.26
C VAL A 251 27.03 11.25 8.90
N GLY A 252 26.51 10.81 7.74
CA GLY A 252 26.69 9.45 7.22
C GLY A 252 28.16 9.11 7.01
N GLU A 253 28.94 9.98 6.38
CA GLU A 253 30.39 9.79 6.18
C GLU A 253 31.15 9.64 7.50
N ARG A 254 30.78 10.41 8.52
CA ARG A 254 31.42 10.36 9.83
C ARG A 254 31.03 9.12 10.63
N LYS A 255 29.71 8.79 10.69
CA LYS A 255 29.18 7.73 11.57
C LYS A 255 29.16 6.35 10.91
N CYS A 256 29.04 6.26 9.59
CA CYS A 256 28.84 5.02 8.84
C CYS A 256 29.81 4.89 7.66
N LYS A 257 31.10 5.01 7.92
CA LYS A 257 32.14 4.99 6.89
C LYS A 257 32.04 3.75 6.02
N GLY A 258 31.95 3.94 4.69
CA GLY A 258 31.81 2.86 3.71
C GLY A 258 30.40 2.30 3.52
N SER A 259 29.37 2.85 4.18
CA SER A 259 27.97 2.47 3.95
C SER A 259 27.50 2.85 2.55
N PRO A 260 26.84 1.94 1.79
CA PRO A 260 26.27 2.29 0.49
C PRO A 260 24.99 3.14 0.60
N VAL A 261 24.46 3.34 1.80
CA VAL A 261 23.14 3.96 2.08
C VAL A 261 23.26 5.25 2.88
N ALA A 262 24.13 5.32 3.89
CA ALA A 262 24.23 6.45 4.80
C ALA A 262 24.46 7.77 4.06
N GLY A 263 23.74 8.81 4.47
CA GLY A 263 23.78 10.14 3.88
C GLY A 263 23.00 10.31 2.56
N LYS A 264 22.43 9.22 2.02
CA LYS A 264 21.72 9.22 0.72
C LYS A 264 20.54 8.25 0.65
N ALA A 265 20.03 7.83 1.83
CA ALA A 265 18.86 6.97 1.91
C ALA A 265 17.62 7.63 1.30
N ASN A 266 16.80 6.83 0.59
CA ASN A 266 15.50 7.25 0.08
C ASN A 266 14.35 6.31 0.50
N VAL A 267 14.67 5.18 1.18
CA VAL A 267 13.70 4.29 1.81
C VAL A 267 14.07 4.17 3.29
N LEU A 268 13.17 4.62 4.16
CA LEU A 268 13.37 4.66 5.61
C LEU A 268 12.44 3.66 6.28
N ILE A 269 13.02 2.65 6.94
CA ILE A 269 12.28 1.60 7.64
C ILE A 269 12.31 1.88 9.13
N PHE A 270 11.15 2.17 9.69
CA PHE A 270 10.99 2.48 11.10
C PHE A 270 10.91 1.22 11.95
N PRO A 271 11.45 1.20 13.18
CA PRO A 271 11.53 0.00 14.02
C PRO A 271 10.18 -0.47 14.55
N ASP A 272 9.21 0.41 14.61
CA ASP A 272 7.84 0.17 15.09
C ASP A 272 6.86 1.20 14.51
N LEU A 273 5.56 0.97 14.76
CA LEU A 273 4.50 1.81 14.22
C LEU A 273 4.48 3.22 14.83
N ASP A 274 4.79 3.36 16.11
CA ASP A 274 4.80 4.67 16.76
C ASP A 274 5.84 5.58 16.11
N ALA A 275 7.05 5.07 15.91
CA ALA A 275 8.10 5.81 15.24
C ALA A 275 7.72 6.18 13.79
N GLY A 276 7.16 5.24 13.03
CA GLY A 276 6.74 5.47 11.64
C GLY A 276 5.56 6.43 11.52
N ASN A 277 4.50 6.20 12.31
CA ASN A 277 3.27 7.00 12.28
C ASN A 277 3.50 8.45 12.76
N ILE A 278 4.24 8.62 13.86
CA ILE A 278 4.61 9.93 14.37
C ILE A 278 5.56 10.62 13.38
N GLY A 279 6.55 9.89 12.86
CA GLY A 279 7.57 10.41 11.94
C GLY A 279 6.96 10.98 10.66
N TYR A 280 6.06 10.25 9.98
CA TYR A 280 5.48 10.77 8.74
C TYR A 280 4.58 11.99 8.99
N LYS A 281 3.78 11.98 10.08
CA LYS A 281 2.90 13.12 10.43
C LYS A 281 3.68 14.37 10.77
N LEU A 282 4.77 14.24 11.54
CA LEU A 282 5.65 15.39 11.84
C LEU A 282 6.30 15.93 10.57
N THR A 283 6.75 15.04 9.69
CA THR A 283 7.35 15.41 8.40
C THR A 283 6.34 16.13 7.51
N GLU A 284 5.12 15.64 7.42
CA GLU A 284 4.03 16.27 6.67
C GLU A 284 3.72 17.67 7.23
N ARG A 285 3.48 17.76 8.54
CA ARG A 285 2.97 19.01 9.16
C ARG A 285 4.05 20.07 9.37
N LEU A 286 5.28 19.68 9.66
CA LEU A 286 6.37 20.61 10.00
C LEU A 286 7.31 20.87 8.82
N ALA A 287 7.57 19.88 7.98
CA ALA A 287 8.48 20.04 6.84
C ALA A 287 7.74 20.29 5.52
N GLY A 288 6.40 20.33 5.52
CA GLY A 288 5.59 20.61 4.34
C GLY A 288 5.69 19.57 3.23
N ALA A 289 6.05 18.33 3.57
CA ALA A 289 6.01 17.23 2.62
C ALA A 289 4.56 16.78 2.40
N GLU A 290 4.19 16.45 1.16
CA GLU A 290 2.93 15.77 0.89
C GLU A 290 3.10 14.28 1.19
N ALA A 291 2.21 13.69 2.01
CA ALA A 291 2.23 12.28 2.37
C ALA A 291 1.24 11.50 1.49
N VAL A 292 1.73 10.82 0.45
CA VAL A 292 0.92 10.01 -0.46
C VAL A 292 0.83 8.57 0.06
N GLY A 293 -0.33 8.19 0.55
CA GLY A 293 -0.57 6.89 1.18
C GLY A 293 -1.72 6.94 2.22
N PRO A 294 -1.86 5.90 3.09
CA PRO A 294 -0.99 4.71 3.13
C PRO A 294 -1.21 3.79 1.94
N ILE A 295 -0.16 3.19 1.44
CA ILE A 295 -0.22 2.17 0.40
C ILE A 295 0.07 0.82 1.06
N VAL A 296 -0.88 -0.11 0.96
CA VAL A 296 -0.72 -1.47 1.50
C VAL A 296 0.25 -2.27 0.63
N GLN A 297 1.14 -3.00 1.27
CA GLN A 297 2.16 -3.82 0.63
C GLN A 297 2.30 -5.20 1.26
N GLY A 298 3.05 -6.10 0.60
CA GLY A 298 3.23 -7.48 1.07
C GLY A 298 2.14 -8.44 0.60
N LEU A 299 1.11 -7.95 -0.08
CA LEU A 299 0.08 -8.77 -0.73
C LEU A 299 0.56 -9.27 -2.11
N ASN A 300 0.02 -10.38 -2.57
CA ASN A 300 0.34 -10.95 -3.89
C ASN A 300 -0.11 -10.07 -5.06
N LYS A 301 -1.16 -9.26 -4.85
CA LYS A 301 -1.68 -8.26 -5.81
C LYS A 301 -2.13 -7.00 -5.07
N PRO A 302 -2.17 -5.82 -5.74
CA PRO A 302 -2.50 -4.55 -5.08
C PRO A 302 -3.93 -4.52 -4.53
N PHE A 303 -4.06 -4.46 -3.22
CA PHE A 303 -5.32 -4.25 -2.51
C PHE A 303 -5.06 -3.17 -1.45
N CYS A 304 -5.43 -1.92 -1.74
CA CYS A 304 -5.04 -0.77 -0.93
C CYS A 304 -6.15 -0.29 0.00
N ASP A 305 -5.73 0.22 1.14
CA ASP A 305 -6.54 0.82 2.19
C ASP A 305 -6.36 2.35 2.16
N LEU A 306 -7.47 3.08 2.16
CA LEU A 306 -7.51 4.53 2.18
C LEU A 306 -7.75 5.04 3.62
N SER A 307 -7.29 6.23 3.92
CA SER A 307 -7.74 6.94 5.13
C SER A 307 -9.22 7.31 5.02
N ARG A 308 -9.99 7.18 6.10
CA ARG A 308 -11.38 7.65 6.17
C ARG A 308 -11.51 9.17 5.91
N GLY A 309 -10.45 9.92 6.13
CA GLY A 309 -10.38 11.36 5.86
C GLY A 309 -9.87 11.73 4.48
N CYS A 310 -9.63 10.77 3.58
CA CYS A 310 -9.11 11.04 2.24
C CYS A 310 -10.09 11.87 1.40
N CYS A 311 -9.54 12.70 0.53
CA CYS A 311 -10.28 13.42 -0.51
C CYS A 311 -10.27 12.62 -1.83
N VAL A 312 -11.00 13.10 -2.83
CA VAL A 312 -11.07 12.47 -4.16
C VAL A 312 -9.68 12.39 -4.82
N ASP A 313 -8.88 13.44 -4.68
CA ASP A 313 -7.55 13.51 -5.28
C ASP A 313 -6.57 12.49 -4.68
N ASP A 314 -6.65 12.29 -3.35
CA ASP A 314 -5.90 11.23 -2.65
C ASP A 314 -6.27 9.84 -3.21
N MET A 315 -7.57 9.58 -3.40
CA MET A 315 -8.08 8.31 -3.94
C MET A 315 -7.60 8.08 -5.37
N VAL A 316 -7.60 9.11 -6.21
CA VAL A 316 -7.07 9.06 -7.59
C VAL A 316 -5.57 8.75 -7.59
N ASN A 317 -4.80 9.39 -6.69
CA ASN A 317 -3.36 9.16 -6.58
C ASN A 317 -3.04 7.73 -6.10
N VAL A 318 -3.77 7.22 -5.10
CA VAL A 318 -3.61 5.83 -4.65
C VAL A 318 -3.98 4.85 -5.76
N ALA A 319 -5.06 5.09 -6.52
CA ALA A 319 -5.44 4.27 -7.66
C ALA A 319 -4.35 4.25 -8.76
N ALA A 320 -3.73 5.41 -9.04
CA ALA A 320 -2.62 5.49 -9.97
C ALA A 320 -1.40 4.69 -9.48
N ILE A 321 -1.05 4.78 -8.19
CA ILE A 321 0.04 3.98 -7.60
C ILE A 321 -0.27 2.48 -7.68
N CYS A 322 -1.50 2.06 -7.35
CA CYS A 322 -1.92 0.66 -7.47
C CYS A 322 -1.78 0.14 -8.91
N SER A 323 -2.05 0.99 -9.92
CA SER A 323 -1.81 0.64 -11.32
C SER A 323 -0.35 0.35 -11.63
N LEU A 324 0.58 1.01 -10.95
CA LEU A 324 2.02 0.79 -11.16
C LEU A 324 2.53 -0.47 -10.44
N MET A 325 1.84 -0.90 -9.39
CA MET A 325 2.16 -2.11 -8.61
C MET A 325 1.55 -3.39 -9.23
N ALA A 326 0.53 -3.28 -10.09
CA ALA A 326 -0.18 -4.37 -10.78
C ALA A 326 0.66 -5.07 -11.88
#